data_1ad6b678be8e7c35bae9fcf0a26f76f3
#
_entry.id   1ad6b678be8e7c35bae9fcf0a26f76f3
#
_cell.length_a   1.000
_cell.length_b   1.000
_cell.length_c   1.000
_cell.angle_alpha   90.00
_cell.angle_beta   90.00
_cell.angle_gamma   90.00
#
_symmetry.space_group_name_H-M   'P 1'
#
loop_
_entity.id
_entity.type
_entity.pdbx_description
1 polymer ?
#
loop_
_entity_poly.entity_id
_entity_poly.type
_entity_poly.pdbx_seq_one_letter_code
_entity_poly.pdbx_strand_id
1 'polypeptide(L)'
;DLAEVAAKYHMLVDYHGVYKPTGLQRTYPNAINFEGVHGLETMKWLGREHDQITYDVTIPFIRAVAGPMDYTPGAMRNAQRDEYYPDYSRPMSQGTRCHQLAMYIIYDAPLTMLCDSPTNYEKEPEFTRLIASMPTVLRKKRQITDGAIGEYVECSYCDIQEGISYQAGLNG
;
A
#
# COMPACT_ATOMS: atom_id res chain seq x y z
N ASP A 1 -17.65 -21.05 1.67
CA ASP A 1 -16.68 -19.98 1.85
C ASP A 1 -16.83 -18.96 0.70
N LEU A 2 -16.63 -17.67 1.00
CA LEU A 2 -16.74 -16.60 -0.01
C LEU A 2 -15.73 -16.80 -1.16
N ALA A 3 -14.48 -17.14 -0.84
CA ALA A 3 -13.45 -17.38 -1.83
C ALA A 3 -13.81 -18.56 -2.75
N GLU A 4 -14.41 -19.62 -2.21
CA GLU A 4 -14.87 -20.78 -2.98
C GLU A 4 -16.00 -20.41 -3.94
N VAL A 5 -16.96 -19.61 -3.46
CA VAL A 5 -18.04 -19.12 -4.32
C VAL A 5 -17.50 -18.22 -5.42
N ALA A 6 -16.62 -17.26 -5.08
CA ALA A 6 -15.99 -16.38 -6.05
C ALA A 6 -15.20 -17.16 -7.11
N ALA A 7 -14.48 -18.23 -6.72
CA ALA A 7 -13.74 -19.06 -7.65
C ALA A 7 -14.62 -19.72 -8.72
N LYS A 8 -15.85 -20.10 -8.39
CA LYS A 8 -16.81 -20.66 -9.37
C LYS A 8 -17.18 -19.66 -10.48
N TYR A 9 -17.05 -18.37 -10.19
CA TYR A 9 -17.30 -17.28 -11.14
C TYR A 9 -16.02 -16.66 -11.70
N HIS A 10 -14.87 -17.30 -11.50
CA HIS A 10 -13.55 -16.81 -11.93
C HIS A 10 -13.21 -15.41 -11.38
N MET A 11 -13.63 -15.11 -10.16
CA MET A 11 -13.41 -13.83 -9.51
C MET A 11 -12.22 -13.91 -8.55
N LEU A 12 -11.41 -12.85 -8.54
CA LEU A 12 -10.42 -12.59 -7.51
C LEU A 12 -11.09 -11.92 -6.31
N VAL A 13 -10.54 -12.12 -5.13
CA VAL A 13 -11.07 -11.59 -3.89
C VAL A 13 -9.99 -10.77 -3.18
N ASP A 14 -10.32 -9.52 -2.92
CA ASP A 14 -9.63 -8.65 -1.98
C ASP A 14 -10.52 -8.46 -0.75
N TYR A 15 -9.99 -8.73 0.42
CA TYR A 15 -10.75 -8.71 1.67
C TYR A 15 -10.53 -7.41 2.43
N HIS A 16 -11.61 -6.64 2.64
CA HIS A 16 -11.65 -5.46 3.49
C HIS A 16 -12.39 -5.72 4.82
N GLY A 17 -12.05 -4.96 5.85
CA GLY A 17 -12.62 -5.11 7.19
C GLY A 17 -12.29 -6.46 7.83
N VAL A 18 -11.13 -7.02 7.54
CA VAL A 18 -10.74 -8.39 7.90
C VAL A 18 -9.45 -8.43 8.70
N TYR A 19 -9.13 -9.63 9.14
CA TYR A 19 -7.87 -9.97 9.77
C TYR A 19 -6.72 -9.98 8.74
N LYS A 20 -5.48 -9.93 9.24
CA LYS A 20 -4.29 -10.24 8.43
C LYS A 20 -4.38 -11.64 7.83
N PRO A 21 -3.70 -11.94 6.72
CA PRO A 21 -3.69 -13.29 6.14
C PRO A 21 -3.24 -14.35 7.15
N THR A 22 -3.97 -15.46 7.20
CA THR A 22 -3.65 -16.61 8.07
C THR A 22 -3.39 -17.90 7.27
N GLY A 23 -3.17 -17.77 5.95
CA GLY A 23 -2.94 -18.87 5.05
C GLY A 23 -4.11 -19.20 4.12
N LEU A 24 -5.21 -18.43 4.15
CA LEU A 24 -6.39 -18.63 3.30
C LEU A 24 -6.02 -18.65 1.82
N GLN A 25 -5.10 -17.78 1.39
CA GLN A 25 -4.59 -17.69 0.02
C GLN A 25 -3.84 -18.94 -0.45
N ARG A 26 -3.42 -19.81 0.46
CA ARG A 26 -2.81 -21.11 0.12
C ARG A 26 -3.84 -22.15 -0.25
N THR A 27 -5.03 -22.06 0.35
CA THR A 27 -6.16 -22.94 0.04
C THR A 27 -6.97 -22.41 -1.13
N TYR A 28 -7.16 -21.09 -1.19
CA TYR A 28 -7.92 -20.38 -2.21
C TYR A 28 -7.03 -19.35 -2.92
N PRO A 29 -6.36 -19.71 -4.01
CA PRO A 29 -5.42 -18.83 -4.71
C PRO A 29 -6.06 -17.56 -5.29
N ASN A 30 -7.37 -17.54 -5.42
CA ASN A 30 -8.13 -16.36 -5.82
C ASN A 30 -8.35 -15.34 -4.69
N ALA A 31 -8.01 -15.69 -3.43
CA ALA A 31 -7.93 -14.74 -2.32
C ALA A 31 -6.55 -14.07 -2.37
N ILE A 32 -6.46 -12.92 -3.02
CA ILE A 32 -5.18 -12.33 -3.42
C ILE A 32 -4.68 -11.25 -2.48
N ASN A 33 -5.59 -10.54 -1.78
CA ASN A 33 -5.22 -9.40 -0.97
C ASN A 33 -6.10 -9.30 0.28
N PHE A 34 -5.59 -8.63 1.31
CA PHE A 34 -6.25 -8.51 2.62
C PHE A 34 -5.94 -7.14 3.23
N GLU A 35 -6.94 -6.43 3.70
CA GLU A 35 -6.72 -5.21 4.45
C GLU A 35 -5.97 -5.52 5.76
N GLY A 36 -6.66 -5.89 6.82
CA GLY A 36 -6.11 -6.24 8.12
C GLY A 36 -5.03 -5.28 8.62
N VAL A 37 -5.17 -3.98 8.34
CA VAL A 37 -4.22 -2.90 8.60
C VAL A 37 -4.99 -1.58 8.75
N HIS A 38 -4.42 -0.60 9.41
CA HIS A 38 -4.92 0.78 9.31
C HIS A 38 -4.42 1.38 7.99
N GLY A 39 -5.13 1.10 6.90
CA GLY A 39 -4.84 1.64 5.58
C GLY A 39 -5.08 3.15 5.52
N LEU A 40 -4.72 3.76 4.40
CA LEU A 40 -4.83 5.22 4.25
C LEU A 40 -6.27 5.73 4.37
N GLU A 41 -7.27 4.87 4.18
CA GLU A 41 -8.67 5.23 4.38
C GLU A 41 -8.94 5.76 5.79
N THR A 42 -8.25 5.26 6.80
CA THR A 42 -8.43 5.68 8.20
C THR A 42 -8.11 7.17 8.42
N MET A 43 -7.30 7.77 7.55
CA MET A 43 -6.97 9.18 7.58
C MET A 43 -8.17 10.10 7.26
N LYS A 44 -9.29 9.56 6.84
CA LYS A 44 -10.55 10.32 6.69
C LYS A 44 -11.14 10.80 8.01
N TRP A 45 -10.80 10.14 9.12
CA TRP A 45 -11.38 10.38 10.45
C TRP A 45 -10.39 10.39 11.61
N LEU A 46 -9.18 9.86 11.44
CA LEU A 46 -8.14 9.95 12.48
C LEU A 46 -7.50 11.34 12.47
N GLY A 47 -7.36 11.94 13.65
CA GLY A 47 -6.76 13.24 13.80
C GLY A 47 -5.22 13.23 13.75
N ARG A 48 -4.63 14.41 13.94
CA ARG A 48 -3.17 14.60 13.91
C ARG A 48 -2.41 13.90 15.04
N GLU A 49 -3.12 13.47 16.09
CA GLU A 49 -2.57 12.65 17.18
C GLU A 49 -2.13 11.28 16.70
N HIS A 50 -2.75 10.78 15.61
CA HIS A 50 -2.33 9.56 14.95
C HIS A 50 -1.08 9.84 14.10
N ASP A 51 0.00 9.13 14.38
CA ASP A 51 1.25 9.22 13.64
C ASP A 51 1.28 8.21 12.50
N GLN A 52 0.72 8.61 11.36
CA GLN A 52 0.66 7.74 10.20
C GLN A 52 2.05 7.46 9.62
N ILE A 53 2.96 8.41 9.69
CA ILE A 53 4.30 8.28 9.11
C ILE A 53 5.11 7.19 9.84
N THR A 54 5.16 7.24 11.17
CA THR A 54 5.79 6.18 11.97
C THR A 54 5.09 4.84 11.81
N TYR A 55 3.77 4.84 11.69
CA TYR A 55 3.01 3.62 11.39
C TYR A 55 3.42 3.00 10.07
N ASP A 56 3.54 3.80 9.01
CA ASP A 56 3.85 3.34 7.66
C ASP A 56 5.23 2.68 7.55
N VAL A 57 6.22 3.13 8.31
CA VAL A 57 7.55 2.51 8.35
C VAL A 57 7.62 1.32 9.31
N THR A 58 6.62 1.13 10.16
CA THR A 58 6.53 0.01 11.11
C THR A 58 5.89 -1.23 10.49
N ILE A 59 4.80 -1.06 9.75
CA ILE A 59 3.99 -2.20 9.25
C ILE A 59 4.72 -3.13 8.27
N PRO A 60 5.73 -2.72 7.50
CA PRO A 60 6.53 -3.66 6.71
C PRO A 60 7.19 -4.76 7.53
N PHE A 61 7.59 -4.45 8.77
CA PHE A 61 8.27 -5.39 9.66
C PHE A 61 7.33 -6.30 10.44
N ILE A 62 6.07 -5.89 10.62
CA ILE A 62 5.09 -6.61 11.45
C ILE A 62 3.94 -7.17 10.63
N ARG A 63 3.16 -6.31 9.97
CA ARG A 63 1.95 -6.72 9.23
C ARG A 63 2.29 -7.44 7.93
N ALA A 64 3.23 -6.92 7.14
CA ALA A 64 3.59 -7.47 5.84
C ALA A 64 4.22 -8.86 5.92
N VAL A 65 4.77 -9.25 7.06
CA VAL A 65 5.27 -10.61 7.33
C VAL A 65 4.16 -11.68 7.18
N ALA A 66 2.91 -11.31 7.41
CA ALA A 66 1.77 -12.23 7.27
C ALA A 66 1.34 -12.45 5.80
N GLY A 67 1.77 -11.60 4.87
CA GLY A 67 1.41 -11.66 3.44
C GLY A 67 0.86 -10.35 2.90
N PRO A 68 0.25 -10.37 1.71
CA PRO A 68 -0.20 -9.19 0.99
C PRO A 68 -1.09 -8.27 1.83
N MET A 69 -1.00 -6.97 1.55
CA MET A 69 -1.63 -5.95 2.35
C MET A 69 -2.29 -4.88 1.46
N ASP A 70 -3.62 -4.76 1.54
CA ASP A 70 -4.33 -3.68 0.89
C ASP A 70 -4.35 -2.43 1.77
N TYR A 71 -3.32 -1.61 1.58
CA TYR A 71 -3.15 -0.35 2.31
C TYR A 71 -3.85 0.83 1.61
N THR A 72 -4.10 0.74 0.32
CA THR A 72 -4.64 1.83 -0.52
C THR A 72 -3.79 3.11 -0.52
N PRO A 73 -2.51 3.06 -0.91
CA PRO A 73 -1.65 4.24 -0.98
C PRO A 73 -1.98 5.14 -2.19
N GLY A 74 -1.25 6.24 -2.33
CA GLY A 74 -1.27 7.07 -3.53
C GLY A 74 -2.04 8.37 -3.39
N ALA A 75 -2.23 8.91 -2.18
CA ALA A 75 -2.84 10.21 -1.99
C ALA A 75 -2.03 11.31 -2.67
N MET A 76 -2.68 12.10 -3.53
CA MET A 76 -2.11 13.27 -4.19
C MET A 76 -2.24 14.53 -3.34
N ARG A 77 -3.15 14.54 -2.35
CA ARG A 77 -3.26 15.56 -1.32
C ARG A 77 -2.51 15.10 -0.08
N ASN A 78 -1.54 15.91 0.34
CA ASN A 78 -0.64 15.59 1.44
C ASN A 78 -0.47 16.81 2.32
N ALA A 79 -0.28 16.62 3.62
CA ALA A 79 0.01 17.66 4.59
C ALA A 79 1.07 17.19 5.59
N GLN A 80 1.91 18.10 6.07
CA GLN A 80 2.74 17.79 7.22
C GLN A 80 1.84 17.51 8.43
N ARG A 81 2.35 16.74 9.39
CA ARG A 81 1.53 16.27 10.52
C ARG A 81 0.87 17.41 11.32
N ASP A 82 1.54 18.53 11.49
CA ASP A 82 1.04 19.69 12.20
C ASP A 82 -0.03 20.48 11.44
N GLU A 83 -0.03 20.36 10.10
CA GLU A 83 -1.02 20.96 9.21
C GLU A 83 -2.16 20.01 8.85
N TYR A 84 -1.99 18.73 9.14
CA TYR A 84 -2.96 17.69 8.81
C TYR A 84 -4.25 17.84 9.65
N TYR A 85 -5.38 17.61 9.01
CA TYR A 85 -6.69 17.44 9.63
C TYR A 85 -7.54 16.43 8.85
N PRO A 86 -8.38 15.63 9.52
CA PRO A 86 -9.25 14.69 8.84
C PRO A 86 -10.34 15.43 8.05
N ASP A 87 -10.53 15.05 6.79
CA ASP A 87 -11.62 15.53 5.94
C ASP A 87 -12.18 14.33 5.17
N TYR A 88 -13.37 13.86 5.56
CA TYR A 88 -13.98 12.69 4.98
C TYR A 88 -14.25 12.84 3.47
N SER A 89 -14.64 14.04 3.04
CA SER A 89 -15.01 14.33 1.65
C SER A 89 -13.80 14.61 0.75
N ARG A 90 -12.69 15.04 1.34
CA ARG A 90 -11.46 15.36 0.64
C ARG A 90 -10.24 14.86 1.42
N PRO A 91 -10.10 13.55 1.56
CA PRO A 91 -9.07 12.97 2.38
C PRO A 91 -7.66 13.37 1.91
N MET A 92 -6.73 13.41 2.85
CA MET A 92 -5.32 13.66 2.60
C MET A 92 -4.47 12.69 3.43
N SER A 93 -3.22 12.46 3.00
CA SER A 93 -2.24 11.75 3.81
C SER A 93 -1.42 12.70 4.67
N GLN A 94 -0.82 12.19 5.73
CA GLN A 94 0.34 12.84 6.35
C GLN A 94 1.59 12.63 5.48
N GLY A 95 2.58 13.52 5.63
CA GLY A 95 3.85 13.45 4.94
C GLY A 95 3.82 13.99 3.51
N THR A 96 4.47 13.29 2.60
CA THR A 96 4.70 13.76 1.24
C THR A 96 4.12 12.82 0.19
N ARG A 97 3.96 13.32 -1.02
CA ARG A 97 3.56 12.51 -2.18
C ARG A 97 4.60 11.44 -2.52
N CYS A 98 5.89 11.75 -2.33
CA CYS A 98 6.96 10.77 -2.52
C CYS A 98 6.86 9.60 -1.53
N HIS A 99 6.45 9.87 -0.29
CA HIS A 99 6.14 8.83 0.70
C HIS A 99 5.05 7.89 0.18
N GLN A 100 3.98 8.45 -0.37
CA GLN A 100 2.90 7.65 -0.97
C GLN A 100 3.37 6.78 -2.15
N LEU A 101 4.26 7.29 -2.99
CA LEU A 101 4.83 6.53 -4.11
C LEU A 101 5.71 5.38 -3.65
N ALA A 102 6.53 5.60 -2.62
CA ALA A 102 7.43 4.58 -2.08
C ALA A 102 6.67 3.36 -1.57
N MET A 103 5.45 3.54 -1.04
CA MET A 103 4.61 2.45 -0.56
C MET A 103 4.25 1.43 -1.65
N TYR A 104 4.11 1.83 -2.91
CA TYR A 104 3.86 0.89 -4.02
C TYR A 104 5.03 -0.07 -4.25
N ILE A 105 6.22 0.32 -3.84
CA ILE A 105 7.41 -0.52 -3.93
C ILE A 105 7.59 -1.35 -2.65
N ILE A 106 7.36 -0.75 -1.49
CA ILE A 106 7.63 -1.35 -0.18
C ILE A 106 6.54 -2.34 0.23
N TYR A 107 5.27 -2.02 -0.02
CA TYR A 107 4.17 -2.90 0.36
C TYR A 107 3.88 -3.95 -0.69
N ASP A 108 3.76 -5.21 -0.26
CA ASP A 108 3.36 -6.30 -1.13
C ASP A 108 1.83 -6.31 -1.28
N ALA A 109 1.37 -6.02 -2.49
CA ALA A 109 -0.05 -6.06 -2.85
C ALA A 109 -0.19 -6.42 -4.33
N PRO A 110 -0.72 -7.62 -4.66
CA PRO A 110 -0.98 -8.03 -6.04
C PRO A 110 -2.03 -7.17 -6.75
N LEU A 111 -2.89 -6.54 -5.97
CA LEU A 111 -3.85 -5.54 -6.42
C LEU A 111 -3.73 -4.33 -5.48
N THR A 112 -3.22 -3.22 -5.98
CA THR A 112 -3.10 -1.98 -5.22
C THR A 112 -4.12 -0.98 -5.73
N MET A 113 -5.12 -0.65 -4.91
CA MET A 113 -6.13 0.34 -5.27
C MET A 113 -5.56 1.75 -5.17
N LEU A 114 -6.01 2.61 -6.08
CA LEU A 114 -5.72 4.04 -6.04
C LEU A 114 -6.67 4.72 -5.04
N CYS A 115 -6.13 5.45 -4.08
CA CYS A 115 -6.93 6.03 -3.00
C CYS A 115 -7.52 7.41 -3.30
N ASP A 116 -7.02 8.09 -4.33
CA ASP A 116 -7.44 9.47 -4.64
C ASP A 116 -8.41 9.53 -5.83
N SER A 117 -8.94 10.71 -6.13
CA SER A 117 -9.86 10.91 -7.25
C SER A 117 -9.14 10.97 -8.60
N PRO A 118 -9.79 10.56 -9.71
CA PRO A 118 -9.23 10.72 -11.05
C PRO A 118 -8.76 12.13 -11.34
N THR A 119 -9.53 13.14 -10.92
CA THR A 119 -9.17 14.56 -11.12
C THR A 119 -7.86 14.96 -10.43
N ASN A 120 -7.54 14.38 -9.27
CA ASN A 120 -6.29 14.66 -8.58
C ASN A 120 -5.12 13.94 -9.27
N TYR A 121 -5.32 12.73 -9.77
CA TYR A 121 -4.32 12.04 -10.58
C TYR A 121 -4.04 12.74 -11.91
N GLU A 122 -5.05 13.30 -12.57
CA GLU A 122 -4.89 14.09 -13.80
C GLU A 122 -4.05 15.36 -13.60
N LYS A 123 -4.11 15.97 -12.42
CA LYS A 123 -3.29 17.14 -12.08
C LYS A 123 -1.81 16.80 -11.85
N GLU A 124 -1.51 15.54 -11.58
CA GLU A 124 -0.18 15.05 -11.23
C GLU A 124 0.28 13.94 -12.19
N PRO A 125 0.40 14.24 -13.50
CA PRO A 125 0.58 13.22 -14.53
C PRO A 125 1.91 12.47 -14.44
N GLU A 126 2.95 13.07 -13.85
CA GLU A 126 4.25 12.41 -13.66
C GLU A 126 4.16 11.32 -12.59
N PHE A 127 3.55 11.64 -11.45
CA PHE A 127 3.30 10.67 -10.38
C PHE A 127 2.37 9.55 -10.83
N THR A 128 1.31 9.90 -11.54
CA THR A 128 0.34 8.93 -12.07
C THR A 128 0.99 7.96 -13.06
N ARG A 129 1.84 8.45 -13.96
CA ARG A 129 2.60 7.60 -14.88
C ARG A 129 3.57 6.68 -14.15
N LEU A 130 4.22 7.17 -13.11
CA LEU A 130 5.12 6.35 -12.30
C LEU A 130 4.34 5.21 -11.62
N ILE A 131 3.21 5.51 -10.96
CA ILE A 131 2.35 4.49 -10.37
C ILE A 131 1.93 3.46 -11.41
N ALA A 132 1.45 3.91 -12.57
CA ALA A 132 1.01 3.03 -13.65
C ALA A 132 2.14 2.15 -14.25
N SER A 133 3.39 2.55 -14.10
CA SER A 133 4.55 1.77 -14.54
C SER A 133 5.00 0.70 -13.55
N MET A 134 4.53 0.76 -12.30
CA MET A 134 4.93 -0.19 -11.26
C MET A 134 4.16 -1.50 -11.41
N PRO A 135 4.85 -2.64 -11.53
CA PRO A 135 4.17 -3.94 -11.62
C PRO A 135 3.59 -4.34 -10.26
N THR A 136 2.36 -4.82 -10.26
CA THR A 136 1.68 -5.31 -9.05
C THR A 136 1.93 -6.79 -8.81
N VAL A 137 2.06 -7.59 -9.87
CA VAL A 137 2.39 -9.01 -9.78
C VAL A 137 3.87 -9.20 -10.09
N LEU A 138 4.62 -9.58 -9.07
CA LEU A 138 6.07 -9.64 -9.12
C LEU A 138 6.52 -11.08 -9.42
N ARG A 139 7.31 -11.28 -10.47
CA ARG A 139 7.98 -12.54 -10.73
C ARG A 139 9.24 -12.75 -9.86
N LYS A 140 9.66 -11.73 -9.11
CA LYS A 140 10.77 -11.76 -8.15
C LYS A 140 10.48 -11.03 -6.86
N LYS A 141 11.29 -11.36 -5.85
CA LYS A 141 11.09 -10.93 -4.48
C LYS A 141 11.31 -9.43 -4.31
N ARG A 142 10.38 -8.77 -3.63
CA ARG A 142 10.70 -7.61 -2.83
C ARG A 142 11.66 -8.03 -1.73
N GLN A 143 12.63 -7.19 -1.47
CA GLN A 143 13.58 -7.40 -0.39
C GLN A 143 13.73 -6.12 0.39
N ILE A 144 13.43 -6.17 1.68
CA ILE A 144 13.88 -5.12 2.59
C ILE A 144 15.40 -5.21 2.62
N THR A 145 16.06 -4.14 2.21
CA THR A 145 17.52 -4.05 2.12
C THR A 145 18.14 -3.46 3.36
N ASP A 146 17.41 -2.57 4.04
CA ASP A 146 17.78 -1.96 5.31
C ASP A 146 16.52 -1.45 6.03
N GLY A 147 16.61 -1.19 7.33
CA GLY A 147 15.51 -0.59 8.09
C GLY A 147 15.61 -0.74 9.59
N ALA A 148 14.93 0.18 10.28
CA ALA A 148 14.72 0.16 11.71
C ALA A 148 13.24 0.43 12.02
N ILE A 149 12.61 -0.44 12.82
CA ILE A 149 11.18 -0.37 13.12
C ILE A 149 10.82 0.99 13.71
N GLY A 150 9.88 1.68 13.09
CA GLY A 150 9.41 3.00 13.49
C GLY A 150 10.31 4.17 13.08
N GLU A 151 11.45 3.90 12.43
CA GLU A 151 12.37 4.94 12.00
C GLU A 151 12.45 5.03 10.47
N TYR A 152 12.81 3.94 9.80
CA TYR A 152 12.87 3.91 8.33
C TYR A 152 12.80 2.48 7.79
N VAL A 153 12.50 2.37 6.51
CA VAL A 153 12.56 1.12 5.75
C VAL A 153 13.06 1.38 4.33
N GLU A 154 13.98 0.56 3.87
CA GLU A 154 14.44 0.54 2.49
C GLU A 154 14.11 -0.79 1.82
N CYS A 155 13.66 -0.72 0.59
CA CYS A 155 13.28 -1.89 -0.19
C CYS A 155 13.85 -1.79 -1.60
N SER A 156 14.32 -2.92 -2.09
CA SER A 156 14.65 -3.07 -3.51
C SER A 156 13.69 -4.06 -4.17
N TYR A 157 13.37 -3.76 -5.40
CA TYR A 157 12.62 -4.62 -6.30
C TYR A 157 13.35 -4.71 -7.64
N CYS A 158 13.47 -5.91 -8.17
CA CYS A 158 14.07 -6.14 -9.47
C CYS A 158 13.22 -7.11 -10.29
N ASP A 159 12.77 -6.68 -11.48
CA ASP A 159 12.23 -7.57 -12.50
C ASP A 159 13.33 -7.85 -13.55
N ILE A 160 13.85 -9.06 -13.53
CA ILE A 160 14.98 -9.42 -14.41
C ILE A 160 14.52 -9.59 -15.88
N GLN A 161 13.26 -9.91 -16.12
CA GLN A 161 12.78 -10.08 -17.50
C GLN A 161 12.57 -8.74 -18.20
N GLU A 162 12.09 -7.75 -17.46
CA GLU A 162 11.89 -6.39 -17.96
C GLU A 162 13.16 -5.52 -17.84
N GLY A 163 14.19 -6.00 -17.13
CA GLY A 163 15.41 -5.23 -16.88
C GLY A 163 15.17 -3.99 -16.00
N ILE A 164 14.08 -3.95 -15.28
CA ILE A 164 13.67 -2.81 -14.46
C ILE A 164 13.97 -3.10 -12.99
N SER A 165 14.59 -2.15 -12.31
CA SER A 165 14.77 -2.18 -10.86
C SER A 165 14.22 -0.91 -10.23
N TYR A 166 13.56 -1.08 -9.09
CA TYR A 166 13.07 0.01 -8.27
C TYR A 166 13.74 -0.06 -6.90
N GLN A 167 14.06 1.10 -6.36
CA GLN A 167 14.48 1.25 -4.97
C GLN A 167 13.60 2.32 -4.33
N ALA A 168 13.18 2.07 -3.11
CA ALA A 168 12.39 3.01 -2.34
C ALA A 168 12.84 3.00 -0.89
N GLY A 169 12.85 4.18 -0.28
CA GLY A 169 13.05 4.39 1.15
C GLY A 169 11.89 5.21 1.72
N LEU A 170 11.45 4.83 2.91
CA LEU A 170 10.52 5.60 3.74
C LEU A 170 11.22 5.98 5.02
N ASN A 171 11.02 7.21 5.48
CA ASN A 171 11.45 7.68 6.79
C ASN A 171 10.23 7.95 7.67
N GLY A 172 10.34 7.59 8.93
CA GLY A 172 9.35 7.84 9.97
C GLY A 172 9.41 9.27 10.54
#